data_d4532672b0f3872b8f19b2e308c6b175
#
_entry.id   d4532672b0f3872b8f19b2e308c6b175
#
_cell.length_a   1.000
_cell.length_b   1.000
_cell.length_c   1.000
_cell.angle_alpha   90.00
_cell.angle_beta   90.00
_cell.angle_gamma   90.00
#
_symmetry.space_group_name_H-M   'P 1'
#
loop_
_entity.id
_entity.type
_entity.pdbx_description
1 polymer ?
#
loop_
_entity_poly.entity_id
_entity_poly.type
_entity_poly.pdbx_seq_one_letter_code
_entity_poly.pdbx_strand_id
1 'polypeptide(L)'
;LKNFDHGEIKTKEVGKLLRAETMLNKFFTSTYRDIEGIYYDKESAENDTIKYTLYVRKNICGTIRNINFDLESTGTQALLRLLPFLLASIEGSTVIIDEFDSGIHDLLSRSLIKSIFKDISGQLIMTTHNTSLMDNTTSVDNNPSLPDIPAECIYTINEDDSNGQKRISCILEHNNKLNSNSNIRKQYVQGKYHGIPDNISLDFKELTNLLLQNKEEDSVL
;
A
#
# COMPACT_ATOMS: atom_id res chain seq x y z
N LEU A 1 14.71 -5.90 13.78
CA LEU A 1 14.33 -7.22 13.28
C LEU A 1 14.51 -7.28 11.77
N LYS A 2 14.89 -8.46 11.23
CA LYS A 2 14.92 -8.65 9.76
C LYS A 2 13.50 -8.77 9.21
N ASN A 3 12.67 -9.55 9.90
CA ASN A 3 11.25 -9.74 9.60
C ASN A 3 10.44 -9.43 10.86
N PHE A 4 9.22 -8.94 10.67
CA PHE A 4 8.31 -8.71 11.79
C PHE A 4 7.39 -9.89 12.07
N ASP A 5 7.17 -10.78 11.12
CA ASP A 5 6.24 -11.91 11.22
C ASP A 5 6.82 -13.09 12.01
N HIS A 6 8.01 -13.55 11.64
CA HIS A 6 8.69 -14.67 12.30
C HIS A 6 10.21 -14.59 12.11
N GLY A 7 10.95 -15.33 12.95
CA GLY A 7 12.40 -15.43 12.82
C GLY A 7 13.08 -15.91 14.08
N GLU A 8 14.39 -15.68 14.12
CA GLU A 8 15.25 -16.00 15.26
C GLU A 8 16.04 -14.75 15.67
N ILE A 9 16.20 -14.58 16.98
CA ILE A 9 16.96 -13.46 17.56
C ILE A 9 17.81 -13.97 18.73
N LYS A 10 18.96 -13.37 18.97
CA LYS A 10 19.76 -13.70 20.14
C LYS A 10 19.06 -13.24 21.42
N THR A 11 19.15 -14.02 22.49
CA THR A 11 18.51 -13.72 23.78
C THR A 11 18.85 -12.32 24.29
N LYS A 12 20.09 -11.84 24.10
CA LYS A 12 20.51 -10.48 24.45
C LYS A 12 19.79 -9.37 23.68
N GLU A 13 19.13 -9.68 22.58
CA GLU A 13 18.40 -8.73 21.73
C GLU A 13 16.88 -8.75 21.93
N VAL A 14 16.36 -9.53 22.89
CA VAL A 14 14.91 -9.64 23.21
C VAL A 14 14.26 -8.26 23.39
N GLY A 15 14.98 -7.28 23.89
CA GLY A 15 14.48 -5.92 23.99
C GLY A 15 14.05 -5.30 22.65
N LYS A 16 14.63 -5.72 21.51
CA LYS A 16 14.19 -5.29 20.17
C LYS A 16 12.83 -5.90 19.82
N LEU A 17 12.65 -7.18 20.19
CA LEU A 17 11.38 -7.88 19.97
C LEU A 17 10.22 -7.26 20.76
N LEU A 18 10.47 -6.92 22.03
CA LEU A 18 9.46 -6.26 22.88
C LEU A 18 9.05 -4.88 22.34
N ARG A 19 10.01 -4.09 21.85
CA ARG A 19 9.71 -2.80 21.22
C ARG A 19 8.90 -2.97 19.93
N ALA A 20 9.28 -3.94 19.09
CA ALA A 20 8.53 -4.25 17.87
C ALA A 20 7.09 -4.69 18.20
N GLU A 21 6.92 -5.58 19.18
CA GLU A 21 5.60 -6.04 19.66
C GLU A 21 4.73 -4.85 20.11
N THR A 22 5.29 -3.95 20.92
CA THR A 22 4.57 -2.76 21.39
C THR A 22 4.14 -1.86 20.23
N MET A 23 5.04 -1.62 19.29
CA MET A 23 4.78 -0.79 18.10
C MET A 23 3.71 -1.43 17.20
N LEU A 24 3.87 -2.72 16.88
CA LEU A 24 2.91 -3.46 16.05
C LEU A 24 1.53 -3.53 16.71
N ASN A 25 1.49 -3.81 18.02
CA ASN A 25 0.24 -3.82 18.77
C ASN A 25 -0.47 -2.47 18.64
N LYS A 26 0.23 -1.36 18.88
CA LYS A 26 -0.33 -0.02 18.75
C LYS A 26 -0.83 0.26 17.32
N PHE A 27 -0.03 -0.08 16.31
CA PHE A 27 -0.36 0.16 14.91
C PHE A 27 -1.63 -0.60 14.48
N PHE A 28 -1.66 -1.93 14.68
CA PHE A 28 -2.75 -2.75 14.18
C PHE A 28 -4.05 -2.59 14.96
N THR A 29 -4.00 -2.40 16.29
CA THR A 29 -5.21 -2.13 17.09
C THR A 29 -5.80 -0.75 16.79
N SER A 30 -4.99 0.21 16.33
CA SER A 30 -5.49 1.52 15.87
C SER A 30 -6.05 1.46 14.45
N THR A 31 -5.64 0.50 13.64
CA THR A 31 -6.03 0.35 12.24
C THR A 31 -7.28 -0.52 12.08
N TYR A 32 -7.40 -1.60 12.84
CA TYR A 32 -8.46 -2.59 12.72
C TYR A 32 -9.25 -2.74 14.01
N ARG A 33 -10.58 -2.61 13.94
CA ARG A 33 -11.46 -2.68 15.12
C ARG A 33 -11.62 -4.08 15.69
N ASP A 34 -11.40 -5.11 14.90
CA ASP A 34 -11.52 -6.52 15.29
C ASP A 34 -10.21 -7.09 15.84
N ILE A 35 -9.10 -6.34 15.76
CA ILE A 35 -7.82 -6.71 16.36
C ILE A 35 -7.75 -6.17 17.78
N GLU A 36 -7.76 -7.09 18.76
CA GLU A 36 -7.65 -6.80 20.18
C GLU A 36 -6.20 -6.73 20.67
N GLY A 37 -5.28 -7.31 19.90
CA GLY A 37 -3.86 -7.27 20.23
C GLY A 37 -2.99 -8.03 19.27
N ILE A 38 -1.70 -7.68 19.30
CA ILE A 38 -0.62 -8.34 18.56
C ILE A 38 0.47 -8.70 19.56
N TYR A 39 0.99 -9.91 19.46
CA TYR A 39 2.05 -10.39 20.33
C TYR A 39 2.94 -11.42 19.63
N TYR A 40 4.15 -11.59 20.14
CA TYR A 40 5.03 -12.68 19.72
C TYR A 40 4.91 -13.87 20.64
N ASP A 41 4.64 -15.03 20.05
CA ASP A 41 4.95 -16.31 20.67
C ASP A 41 6.47 -16.55 20.58
N LYS A 42 7.05 -17.02 21.68
CA LYS A 42 8.50 -17.07 21.86
C LYS A 42 8.91 -18.42 22.36
N GLU A 43 9.79 -19.11 21.64
CA GLU A 43 10.34 -20.42 22.01
C GLU A 43 11.86 -20.32 22.16
N SER A 44 12.39 -20.89 23.26
CA SER A 44 13.84 -21.01 23.40
C SER A 44 14.40 -21.99 22.38
N ALA A 45 15.46 -21.60 21.70
CA ALA A 45 16.17 -22.41 20.73
C ALA A 45 17.63 -22.64 21.15
N GLU A 46 18.37 -23.45 20.40
CA GLU A 46 19.78 -23.72 20.65
C GLU A 46 20.64 -22.44 20.46
N ASN A 47 21.87 -22.47 20.98
CA ASN A 47 22.85 -21.39 20.80
C ASN A 47 22.42 -20.01 21.32
N ASP A 48 21.71 -19.95 22.45
CA ASP A 48 21.25 -18.70 23.07
C ASP A 48 20.40 -17.84 22.12
N THR A 49 19.54 -18.51 21.36
CA THR A 49 18.58 -17.87 20.47
C THR A 49 17.14 -18.10 20.89
N ILE A 50 16.25 -17.21 20.45
CA ILE A 50 14.81 -17.29 20.65
C ILE A 50 14.16 -17.27 19.26
N LYS A 51 13.35 -18.27 18.97
CA LYS A 51 12.41 -18.24 17.84
C LYS A 51 11.21 -17.40 18.23
N TYR A 52 10.72 -16.61 17.29
CA TYR A 52 9.53 -15.81 17.50
C TYR A 52 8.59 -15.94 16.29
N THR A 53 7.30 -15.94 16.59
CA THR A 53 6.20 -15.97 15.60
C THR A 53 5.15 -14.95 16.02
N LEU A 54 4.70 -14.13 15.08
CA LEU A 54 3.70 -13.11 15.35
C LEU A 54 2.30 -13.69 15.35
N TYR A 55 1.53 -13.35 16.36
CA TYR A 55 0.12 -13.71 16.50
C TYR A 55 -0.76 -12.49 16.65
N VAL A 56 -1.97 -12.61 16.11
CA VAL A 56 -3.06 -11.66 16.28
C VAL A 56 -4.09 -12.22 17.24
N ARG A 57 -4.48 -11.43 18.22
CA ARG A 57 -5.64 -11.68 19.04
C ARG A 57 -6.83 -10.93 18.46
N LYS A 58 -7.79 -11.68 17.92
CA LYS A 58 -8.87 -11.13 17.10
C LYS A 58 -10.23 -11.49 17.66
N ASN A 59 -11.14 -10.54 17.65
CA ASN A 59 -12.54 -10.78 18.00
C ASN A 59 -13.31 -11.25 16.76
N ILE A 60 -13.70 -12.51 16.77
CA ILE A 60 -14.48 -13.12 15.69
C ILE A 60 -15.87 -13.49 16.24
N CYS A 61 -16.87 -12.77 15.80
CA CYS A 61 -18.26 -12.96 16.25
C CYS A 61 -18.42 -13.01 17.78
N GLY A 62 -17.74 -12.11 18.49
CA GLY A 62 -17.78 -12.03 19.95
C GLY A 62 -16.85 -12.99 20.68
N THR A 63 -16.09 -13.82 19.97
CA THR A 63 -15.12 -14.75 20.56
C THR A 63 -13.69 -14.30 20.21
N ILE A 64 -12.84 -14.14 21.22
CA ILE A 64 -11.43 -13.81 21.04
C ILE A 64 -10.66 -15.07 20.66
N ARG A 65 -9.93 -15.00 19.54
CA ARG A 65 -9.08 -16.08 19.04
C ARG A 65 -7.67 -15.59 18.80
N ASN A 66 -6.71 -16.46 19.06
CA ASN A 66 -5.31 -16.25 18.70
C ASN A 66 -5.07 -16.89 17.32
N ILE A 67 -4.64 -16.10 16.37
CA ILE A 67 -4.43 -16.51 14.98
C ILE A 67 -2.99 -16.20 14.62
N ASN A 68 -2.28 -17.15 13.99
CA ASN A 68 -0.98 -16.87 13.39
C ASN A 68 -1.15 -15.75 12.36
N PHE A 69 -0.25 -14.75 12.39
CA PHE A 69 -0.34 -13.59 11.50
C PHE A 69 -0.32 -13.96 10.01
N ASP A 70 0.33 -15.06 9.64
CA ASP A 70 0.36 -15.57 8.26
C ASP A 70 -1.01 -15.98 7.72
N LEU A 71 -2.00 -16.16 8.60
CA LEU A 71 -3.38 -16.48 8.22
C LEU A 71 -4.27 -15.23 8.11
N GLU A 72 -3.71 -14.04 8.34
CA GLU A 72 -4.42 -12.79 8.14
C GLU A 72 -4.66 -12.48 6.65
N SER A 73 -5.54 -11.52 6.38
CA SER A 73 -5.82 -11.06 5.02
C SER A 73 -4.55 -10.57 4.32
N THR A 74 -4.51 -10.71 2.99
CA THR A 74 -3.38 -10.22 2.19
C THR A 74 -3.10 -8.73 2.43
N GLY A 75 -4.13 -7.92 2.66
CA GLY A 75 -4.00 -6.50 2.98
C GLY A 75 -3.36 -6.25 4.35
N THR A 76 -3.73 -7.03 5.37
CA THR A 76 -3.12 -6.95 6.71
C THR A 76 -1.65 -7.34 6.65
N GLN A 77 -1.33 -8.42 5.92
CA GLN A 77 0.05 -8.85 5.70
C GLN A 77 0.86 -7.83 4.88
N ALA A 78 0.25 -7.20 3.87
CA ALA A 78 0.89 -6.15 3.07
C ALA A 78 1.30 -4.96 3.95
N LEU A 79 0.43 -4.53 4.88
CA LEU A 79 0.75 -3.47 5.85
C LEU A 79 1.94 -3.83 6.74
N LEU A 80 2.02 -5.06 7.22
CA LEU A 80 3.16 -5.50 8.03
C LEU A 80 4.48 -5.42 7.24
N ARG A 81 4.45 -5.85 5.96
CA ARG A 81 5.63 -5.79 5.07
C ARG A 81 6.03 -4.35 4.72
N LEU A 82 5.06 -3.46 4.60
CA LEU A 82 5.27 -2.05 4.25
C LEU A 82 5.87 -1.24 5.41
N LEU A 83 5.49 -1.57 6.64
CA LEU A 83 5.79 -0.78 7.83
C LEU A 83 7.29 -0.49 8.04
N PRO A 84 8.25 -1.44 7.85
CA PRO A 84 9.68 -1.15 7.98
C PRO A 84 10.17 -0.05 7.04
N PHE A 85 9.66 -0.02 5.82
CA PHE A 85 10.03 0.97 4.80
C PHE A 85 9.48 2.35 5.14
N LEU A 86 8.25 2.43 5.63
CA LEU A 86 7.67 3.68 6.09
C LEU A 86 8.45 4.24 7.28
N LEU A 87 8.80 3.39 8.25
CA LEU A 87 9.63 3.81 9.40
C LEU A 87 11.02 4.28 8.95
N ALA A 88 11.66 3.60 8.00
CA ALA A 88 12.94 4.01 7.47
C ALA A 88 12.89 5.40 6.80
N SER A 89 11.79 5.75 6.12
CA SER A 89 11.62 7.09 5.54
C SER A 89 11.46 8.18 6.62
N ILE A 90 10.83 7.85 7.75
CA ILE A 90 10.73 8.74 8.91
C ILE A 90 12.10 8.94 9.56
N GLU A 91 12.93 7.89 9.61
CA GLU A 91 14.28 7.91 10.18
C GLU A 91 15.35 8.55 9.25
N GLY A 92 14.96 9.12 8.11
CA GLY A 92 15.86 9.85 7.22
C GLY A 92 16.38 9.07 6.02
N SER A 93 15.92 7.84 5.78
CA SER A 93 16.31 7.05 4.61
C SER A 93 15.56 7.48 3.34
N THR A 94 16.19 7.27 2.18
CA THR A 94 15.49 7.29 0.89
C THR A 94 14.89 5.91 0.63
N VAL A 95 13.59 5.85 0.43
CA VAL A 95 12.81 4.63 0.23
C VAL A 95 12.05 4.71 -1.09
N ILE A 96 12.09 3.63 -1.88
CA ILE A 96 11.34 3.50 -3.13
C ILE A 96 10.44 2.27 -3.00
N ILE A 97 9.15 2.46 -3.23
CA ILE A 97 8.14 1.40 -3.14
C ILE A 97 7.32 1.38 -4.42
N ASP A 98 7.36 0.27 -5.13
CA ASP A 98 6.51 0.06 -6.30
C ASP A 98 5.17 -0.54 -5.87
N GLU A 99 4.05 -0.03 -6.42
CA GLU A 99 2.68 -0.45 -6.09
C GLU A 99 2.42 -0.54 -4.58
N PHE A 100 2.74 0.54 -3.83
CA PHE A 100 2.73 0.53 -2.38
C PHE A 100 1.39 0.11 -1.76
N ASP A 101 0.29 0.30 -2.47
CA ASP A 101 -1.08 0.01 -2.06
C ASP A 101 -1.60 -1.35 -2.55
N SER A 102 -0.73 -2.18 -3.16
CA SER A 102 -1.12 -3.50 -3.66
C SER A 102 -1.69 -4.38 -2.53
N GLY A 103 -2.97 -4.73 -2.67
CA GLY A 103 -3.73 -5.51 -1.69
C GLY A 103 -4.24 -4.72 -0.47
N ILE A 104 -3.98 -3.42 -0.37
CA ILE A 104 -4.45 -2.54 0.69
C ILE A 104 -5.68 -1.77 0.21
N HIS A 105 -6.68 -1.61 1.07
CA HIS A 105 -7.87 -0.82 0.74
C HIS A 105 -7.51 0.64 0.48
N ASP A 106 -8.01 1.24 -0.60
CA ASP A 106 -7.70 2.60 -1.08
C ASP A 106 -7.74 3.69 0.00
N LEU A 107 -8.80 3.69 0.82
CA LEU A 107 -8.93 4.69 1.88
C LEU A 107 -7.93 4.47 3.02
N LEU A 108 -7.54 3.22 3.27
CA LEU A 108 -6.56 2.91 4.30
C LEU A 108 -5.16 3.32 3.84
N SER A 109 -4.78 3.01 2.59
CA SER A 109 -3.50 3.44 2.03
C SER A 109 -3.38 4.96 1.98
N ARG A 110 -4.47 5.66 1.61
CA ARG A 110 -4.55 7.12 1.66
C ARG A 110 -4.33 7.66 3.09
N SER A 111 -5.08 7.14 4.07
CA SER A 111 -4.96 7.58 5.45
C SER A 111 -3.56 7.33 6.01
N LEU A 112 -2.95 6.20 5.66
CA LEU A 112 -1.60 5.84 6.07
C LEU A 112 -0.57 6.86 5.58
N ILE A 113 -0.56 7.13 4.26
CA ILE A 113 0.40 8.09 3.67
C ILE A 113 0.19 9.49 4.22
N LYS A 114 -1.04 9.98 4.30
CA LYS A 114 -1.33 11.29 4.88
C LYS A 114 -0.91 11.39 6.36
N SER A 115 -1.02 10.29 7.11
CA SER A 115 -0.62 10.28 8.53
C SER A 115 0.89 10.44 8.71
N ILE A 116 1.70 9.83 7.85
CA ILE A 116 3.16 9.88 7.97
C ILE A 116 3.80 11.07 7.23
N PHE A 117 3.06 11.73 6.35
CA PHE A 117 3.61 12.73 5.42
C PHE A 117 4.45 13.82 6.10
N LYS A 118 4.00 14.31 7.26
CA LYS A 118 4.70 15.36 8.02
C LYS A 118 5.93 14.85 8.79
N ASP A 119 5.99 13.55 9.02
CA ASP A 119 7.03 12.92 9.84
C ASP A 119 8.19 12.37 8.99
N ILE A 120 8.04 12.35 7.66
CA ILE A 120 9.10 11.92 6.74
C ILE A 120 10.26 12.93 6.81
N SER A 121 11.41 12.48 7.30
CA SER A 121 12.64 13.27 7.32
C SER A 121 13.63 12.89 6.20
N GLY A 122 13.42 11.72 5.58
CA GLY A 122 14.13 11.26 4.40
C GLY A 122 13.36 11.54 3.11
N GLN A 123 13.31 10.56 2.22
CA GLN A 123 12.56 10.64 0.97
C GLN A 123 11.75 9.35 0.77
N LEU A 124 10.45 9.48 0.47
CA LEU A 124 9.59 8.38 0.08
C LEU A 124 9.13 8.59 -1.36
N ILE A 125 9.55 7.70 -2.26
CA ILE A 125 9.10 7.64 -3.65
C ILE A 125 8.23 6.40 -3.78
N MET A 126 7.00 6.54 -4.27
CA MET A 126 6.09 5.42 -4.41
C MET A 126 5.29 5.50 -5.70
N THR A 127 5.03 4.35 -6.31
CA THR A 127 4.04 4.24 -7.38
C THR A 127 2.72 3.73 -6.83
N THR A 128 1.61 4.13 -7.45
CA THR A 128 0.25 3.75 -7.02
C THR A 128 -0.74 3.88 -8.17
N HIS A 129 -1.75 3.03 -8.17
CA HIS A 129 -2.95 3.19 -8.99
C HIS A 129 -4.09 3.89 -8.24
N ASN A 130 -3.92 4.16 -6.96
CA ASN A 130 -4.94 4.75 -6.10
C ASN A 130 -5.05 6.27 -6.30
N THR A 131 -5.95 6.69 -7.16
CA THR A 131 -6.22 8.10 -7.41
C THR A 131 -6.81 8.84 -6.21
N SER A 132 -7.24 8.14 -5.16
CA SER A 132 -7.78 8.79 -3.95
C SER A 132 -6.74 9.62 -3.21
N LEU A 133 -5.44 9.33 -3.41
CA LEU A 133 -4.34 10.13 -2.86
C LEU A 133 -4.29 11.55 -3.44
N MET A 134 -4.78 11.75 -4.66
CA MET A 134 -4.88 13.06 -5.31
C MET A 134 -6.11 13.87 -4.88
N ASP A 135 -7.00 13.26 -4.07
CA ASP A 135 -8.23 13.92 -3.66
C ASP A 135 -7.95 14.84 -2.46
N ASN A 136 -8.06 16.13 -2.68
CA ASN A 136 -7.90 17.19 -1.69
C ASN A 136 -9.25 17.69 -1.14
N THR A 137 -10.35 16.98 -1.42
CA THR A 137 -11.65 17.30 -0.84
C THR A 137 -11.79 16.72 0.56
N THR A 138 -12.14 17.56 1.53
CA THR A 138 -12.30 17.17 2.95
C THR A 138 -13.43 16.18 3.21
N SER A 139 -14.28 15.92 2.21
CA SER A 139 -15.46 15.04 2.34
C SER A 139 -15.14 13.55 2.44
N VAL A 140 -13.93 13.13 2.10
CA VAL A 140 -13.52 11.72 2.09
C VAL A 140 -12.76 11.33 3.37
N ASP A 141 -12.16 12.29 4.04
CA ASP A 141 -11.40 12.04 5.26
C ASP A 141 -12.29 12.26 6.49
N ASN A 142 -12.54 11.20 7.24
CA ASN A 142 -13.15 11.31 8.57
C ASN A 142 -12.24 12.05 9.57
N ASN A 143 -11.04 12.44 9.14
CA ASN A 143 -10.07 13.19 9.93
C ASN A 143 -9.58 14.42 9.15
N PRO A 144 -10.20 15.60 9.37
CA PRO A 144 -9.85 16.85 8.68
C PRO A 144 -8.46 17.40 9.04
N SER A 145 -7.77 16.80 10.00
CA SER A 145 -6.42 17.20 10.39
C SER A 145 -5.31 16.60 9.51
N LEU A 146 -5.63 15.66 8.63
CA LEU A 146 -4.64 15.06 7.72
C LEU A 146 -4.30 16.01 6.57
N PRO A 147 -3.00 16.25 6.28
CA PRO A 147 -2.58 17.14 5.22
C PRO A 147 -2.91 16.58 3.84
N ASP A 148 -3.18 17.45 2.89
CA ASP A 148 -3.20 17.08 1.49
C ASP A 148 -1.78 16.82 0.98
N ILE A 149 -1.64 15.92 0.00
CA ILE A 149 -0.37 15.72 -0.69
C ILE A 149 -0.16 16.91 -1.63
N PRO A 150 0.94 17.67 -1.51
CA PRO A 150 1.20 18.81 -2.36
C PRO A 150 1.29 18.42 -3.83
N ALA A 151 0.80 19.28 -4.72
CA ALA A 151 0.80 19.02 -6.16
C ALA A 151 2.20 18.80 -6.73
N GLU A 152 3.22 19.45 -6.18
CA GLU A 152 4.63 19.27 -6.53
C GLU A 152 5.19 17.89 -6.20
N CYS A 153 4.50 17.14 -5.35
CA CYS A 153 4.85 15.75 -5.00
C CYS A 153 4.13 14.71 -5.88
N ILE A 154 3.26 15.15 -6.80
CA ILE A 154 2.46 14.26 -7.64
C ILE A 154 3.01 14.24 -9.07
N TYR A 155 3.36 13.06 -9.55
CA TYR A 155 3.90 12.81 -10.86
C TYR A 155 3.03 11.81 -11.61
N THR A 156 2.93 11.99 -12.95
CA THR A 156 2.28 11.04 -13.84
C THR A 156 3.27 10.43 -14.80
N ILE A 157 3.06 9.17 -15.16
CA ILE A 157 3.82 8.49 -16.20
C ILE A 157 2.99 8.63 -17.48
N ASN A 158 3.54 9.34 -18.46
CA ASN A 158 2.90 9.62 -19.73
C ASN A 158 3.62 8.88 -20.84
N GLU A 159 2.91 8.57 -21.91
CA GLU A 159 3.50 8.11 -23.18
C GLU A 159 3.43 9.25 -24.19
N ASP A 160 4.53 9.53 -24.89
CA ASP A 160 4.58 10.52 -25.95
C ASP A 160 3.97 9.91 -27.22
N ASP A 161 2.86 10.46 -27.68
CA ASP A 161 2.10 9.98 -28.84
C ASP A 161 2.93 9.92 -30.14
N SER A 162 4.02 10.67 -30.20
CA SER A 162 4.85 10.77 -31.41
C SER A 162 5.90 9.67 -31.53
N ASN A 163 6.40 9.14 -30.40
CA ASN A 163 7.53 8.20 -30.40
C ASN A 163 7.38 7.04 -29.41
N GLY A 164 6.28 6.97 -28.67
CA GLY A 164 6.01 5.91 -27.65
C GLY A 164 6.96 5.96 -26.45
N GLN A 165 7.70 7.05 -26.26
CA GLN A 165 8.60 7.19 -25.11
C GLN A 165 7.81 7.50 -23.84
N LYS A 166 8.12 6.76 -22.80
CA LYS A 166 7.55 7.06 -21.47
C LYS A 166 8.30 8.19 -20.80
N ARG A 167 7.55 9.15 -20.27
CA ARG A 167 8.06 10.31 -19.54
C ARG A 167 7.37 10.40 -18.18
N ILE A 168 8.14 10.75 -17.16
CA ILE A 168 7.61 11.12 -15.85
C ILE A 168 7.55 12.65 -15.81
N SER A 169 6.38 13.20 -15.50
CA SER A 169 6.18 14.65 -15.39
C SER A 169 5.37 15.00 -14.13
N CYS A 170 5.76 16.11 -13.49
CA CYS A 170 4.96 16.67 -12.40
C CYS A 170 3.63 17.21 -12.95
N ILE A 171 2.54 17.00 -12.21
CA ILE A 171 1.22 17.51 -12.64
C ILE A 171 1.19 19.04 -12.83
N LEU A 172 2.09 19.77 -12.18
CA LEU A 172 2.23 21.22 -12.34
C LEU A 172 2.79 21.62 -13.71
N GLU A 173 3.50 20.74 -14.41
CA GLU A 173 3.98 21.00 -15.77
C GLU A 173 2.82 21.12 -16.78
N HIS A 174 1.72 20.40 -16.51
CA HIS A 174 0.53 20.40 -17.37
C HIS A 174 -0.47 21.52 -17.03
N ASN A 175 -0.38 22.09 -15.83
CA ASN A 175 -1.30 23.12 -15.39
C ASN A 175 -0.68 24.07 -14.36
N ASN A 176 -0.07 25.15 -14.84
CA ASN A 176 0.59 26.18 -14.01
C ASN A 176 -0.36 26.98 -13.10
N LYS A 177 -1.68 26.71 -13.11
CA LYS A 177 -2.70 27.44 -12.35
C LYS A 177 -3.60 26.50 -11.55
N LEU A 178 -3.00 25.62 -10.74
CA LEU A 178 -3.77 24.89 -9.73
C LEU A 178 -4.16 25.87 -8.62
N ASN A 179 -5.45 26.22 -8.58
CA ASN A 179 -6.01 26.98 -7.48
C ASN A 179 -6.23 26.03 -6.29
N SER A 180 -6.23 26.55 -5.06
CA SER A 180 -6.50 25.80 -3.82
C SER A 180 -7.82 24.98 -3.86
N ASN A 181 -8.75 25.38 -4.71
CA ASN A 181 -10.04 24.70 -4.92
C ASN A 181 -10.04 23.72 -6.10
N SER A 182 -8.89 23.49 -6.75
CA SER A 182 -8.81 22.58 -7.90
C SER A 182 -8.84 21.13 -7.43
N ASN A 183 -9.85 20.36 -7.85
CA ASN A 183 -9.89 18.93 -7.59
C ASN A 183 -8.93 18.22 -8.56
N ILE A 184 -7.72 17.89 -8.08
CA ILE A 184 -6.64 17.27 -8.84
C ILE A 184 -7.08 15.90 -9.37
N ARG A 185 -7.72 15.07 -8.52
CA ARG A 185 -8.24 13.77 -8.91
C ARG A 185 -9.23 13.85 -10.09
N LYS A 186 -10.17 14.79 -10.03
CA LYS A 186 -11.14 15.00 -11.11
C LYS A 186 -10.46 15.37 -12.42
N GLN A 187 -9.44 16.23 -12.35
CA GLN A 187 -8.69 16.64 -13.54
C GLN A 187 -7.85 15.48 -14.11
N TYR A 188 -7.27 14.63 -13.24
CA TYR A 188 -6.58 13.42 -13.67
C TYR A 188 -7.52 12.47 -14.42
N VAL A 189 -8.66 12.13 -13.84
CA VAL A 189 -9.67 11.26 -14.46
C VAL A 189 -10.20 11.82 -15.77
N GLN A 190 -10.16 13.13 -15.98
CA GLN A 190 -10.51 13.80 -17.24
C GLN A 190 -9.35 13.81 -18.27
N GLY A 191 -8.22 13.15 -17.98
CA GLY A 191 -7.09 13.05 -18.91
C GLY A 191 -6.18 14.27 -18.97
N LYS A 192 -6.36 15.29 -18.09
CA LYS A 192 -5.59 16.54 -18.18
C LYS A 192 -4.10 16.40 -17.89
N TYR A 193 -3.70 15.29 -17.30
CA TYR A 193 -2.31 15.00 -16.91
C TYR A 193 -1.71 13.85 -17.70
N HIS A 194 -2.37 13.39 -18.77
CA HIS A 194 -1.89 12.36 -19.71
C HIS A 194 -1.47 11.02 -19.10
N GLY A 195 -1.87 10.71 -17.88
CA GLY A 195 -1.51 9.47 -17.18
C GLY A 195 -2.59 8.39 -17.20
N ILE A 196 -3.62 8.54 -18.03
CA ILE A 196 -4.72 7.59 -18.14
C ILE A 196 -4.51 6.69 -19.34
N PRO A 197 -4.64 5.35 -19.20
CA PRO A 197 -4.65 4.45 -20.35
C PRO A 197 -5.76 4.80 -21.34
N ASP A 198 -5.50 4.60 -22.61
CA ASP A 198 -6.52 4.74 -23.64
C ASP A 198 -7.70 3.82 -23.37
N ASN A 199 -8.89 4.28 -23.74
CA ASN A 199 -10.11 3.48 -23.63
C ASN A 199 -10.00 2.27 -24.56
N ILE A 200 -9.75 1.10 -23.99
CA ILE A 200 -9.76 -0.16 -24.74
C ILE A 200 -11.21 -0.63 -24.84
N SER A 201 -11.75 -0.65 -26.05
CA SER A 201 -13.03 -1.30 -26.34
C SER A 201 -12.72 -2.72 -26.84
N LEU A 202 -13.00 -3.73 -26.00
CA LEU A 202 -12.84 -5.14 -26.37
C LEU A 202 -14.20 -5.75 -26.65
N ASP A 203 -14.36 -6.37 -27.83
CA ASP A 203 -15.53 -7.21 -28.14
C ASP A 203 -15.28 -8.65 -27.65
N PHE A 204 -15.78 -8.94 -26.45
CA PHE A 204 -15.66 -10.28 -25.86
C PHE A 204 -16.40 -11.36 -26.65
N LYS A 205 -17.42 -11.02 -27.46
CA LYS A 205 -18.10 -11.99 -28.34
C LYS A 205 -17.19 -12.39 -29.49
N GLU A 206 -16.49 -11.44 -30.09
CA GLU A 206 -15.48 -11.73 -31.13
C GLU A 206 -14.38 -12.63 -30.56
N LEU A 207 -13.82 -12.29 -29.39
CA LEU A 207 -12.80 -13.12 -28.73
C LEU A 207 -13.30 -14.55 -28.43
N THR A 208 -14.53 -14.69 -27.98
CA THR A 208 -15.15 -16.00 -27.71
C THR A 208 -15.32 -16.80 -28.99
N ASN A 209 -15.77 -16.17 -30.09
CA ASN A 209 -15.92 -16.83 -31.37
C ASN A 209 -14.57 -17.35 -31.92
N LEU A 210 -13.50 -16.56 -31.79
CA LEU A 210 -12.16 -17.00 -32.19
C LEU A 210 -11.69 -18.24 -31.42
N LEU A 211 -12.00 -18.32 -30.10
CA LEU A 211 -11.69 -19.49 -29.29
C LEU A 211 -12.50 -20.74 -29.67
N LEU A 212 -13.74 -20.56 -30.11
CA LEU A 212 -14.61 -21.67 -30.48
C LEU A 212 -14.30 -22.19 -31.89
N GLN A 213 -13.92 -21.35 -32.86
CA GLN A 213 -13.51 -21.75 -34.20
C GLN A 213 -12.29 -22.68 -34.17
N ASN A 214 -11.30 -22.41 -33.32
CA ASN A 214 -10.11 -23.27 -33.19
C ASN A 214 -10.43 -24.65 -32.59
N LYS A 215 -11.55 -24.83 -31.86
CA LYS A 215 -11.96 -26.16 -31.35
C LYS A 215 -12.61 -27.05 -32.39
N GLU A 216 -13.20 -26.49 -33.43
CA GLU A 216 -13.80 -27.26 -34.52
C GLU A 216 -12.72 -27.80 -35.47
N GLU A 217 -11.62 -27.08 -35.69
CA GLU A 217 -10.50 -27.55 -36.51
C GLU A 217 -9.69 -28.66 -35.82
N ASP A 218 -9.49 -28.62 -34.49
CA ASP A 218 -8.81 -29.68 -33.73
C ASP A 218 -9.64 -30.97 -33.57
N SER A 219 -10.94 -30.95 -33.85
CA SER A 219 -11.83 -32.12 -33.76
C SER A 219 -11.93 -32.91 -35.07
N VAL A 220 -11.27 -32.47 -36.13
CA VAL A 220 -11.30 -33.07 -37.47
C VAL A 220 -9.97 -33.81 -37.82
N LEU A 221 -9.00 -33.83 -36.88
CA LEU A 221 -7.78 -34.62 -36.94
C LEU A 221 -7.85 -35.83 -35.98
#